data_39c433f1063e4b80df611d3cd0e05223
#
_entry.id   39c433f1063e4b80df611d3cd0e05223
#
_cell.length_a   1.000
_cell.length_b   1.000
_cell.length_c   1.000
_cell.angle_alpha   90.00
_cell.angle_beta   90.00
_cell.angle_gamma   90.00
#
_symmetry.space_group_name_H-M   'P 1'
#
loop_
_entity.id
_entity.type
_entity.pdbx_description
1 polymer ?
#
loop_
_entity_poly.entity_id
_entity_poly.type
_entity_poly.pdbx_seq_one_letter_code
_entity_poly.pdbx_strand_id
1 'polypeptide(L)'
;MTLLAAVLPSAALPSSVSGIARFGRTQAGELCFCDRDPGAEYAEVAAGSLVLCTDSLAVTLSNRFPGITCLPVPDPRALFIDLGHSLLAAESVAVSDAVPRPFGIHPGTKIGAYTDIHPETRIDEGVHIGAHCVIHRGTWIQAGTIIRDNTTIGVAGINAYRGLDGKVRNFPHFASVIIGPGVEIGAGTVVVRGITTSTQIGAECVIGNLCNIGHGVEIGERVWMSVGTLVGGHTRIHDGATLGMSVAVKDNIEIGAGAQIGMGSVVVKSVKPHASLFGNPARMVGPIHAGPNR
;
A
#
# COMPACT_ATOMS: atom_id res chain seq x y z
N MET A 1 -7.73 -7.30 -23.50
CA MET A 1 -7.35 -8.25 -24.56
C MET A 1 -6.52 -7.61 -25.68
N THR A 2 -6.98 -6.54 -26.31
CA THR A 2 -6.32 -5.91 -27.47
C THR A 2 -4.90 -5.36 -27.19
N LEU A 3 -4.60 -4.90 -25.99
CA LEU A 3 -3.31 -4.32 -25.63
C LEU A 3 -2.21 -5.36 -25.33
N LEU A 4 -2.54 -6.46 -24.67
CA LEU A 4 -1.58 -7.57 -24.48
C LEU A 4 -1.22 -8.21 -25.83
N ALA A 5 -2.18 -8.37 -26.73
CA ALA A 5 -1.96 -8.90 -28.07
C ALA A 5 -1.13 -7.98 -28.96
N ALA A 6 -1.10 -6.67 -28.71
CA ALA A 6 -0.30 -5.72 -29.49
C ALA A 6 1.18 -5.68 -29.05
N VAL A 7 1.50 -6.18 -27.86
CA VAL A 7 2.83 -6.06 -27.26
C VAL A 7 3.53 -7.41 -27.08
N LEU A 8 2.78 -8.52 -27.06
CA LEU A 8 3.30 -9.87 -26.87
C LEU A 8 2.97 -10.77 -28.08
N PRO A 9 3.86 -11.69 -28.47
CA PRO A 9 3.58 -12.63 -29.56
C PRO A 9 2.32 -13.44 -29.26
N SER A 10 1.43 -13.53 -30.22
CA SER A 10 0.07 -14.08 -30.10
C SER A 10 -0.04 -15.53 -29.63
N ALA A 11 1.06 -16.29 -29.62
CA ALA A 11 1.10 -17.69 -29.22
C ALA A 11 1.23 -17.93 -27.71
N ALA A 12 1.51 -16.90 -26.89
CA ALA A 12 1.81 -17.05 -25.46
C ALA A 12 0.74 -16.46 -24.53
N LEU A 13 -0.33 -15.87 -25.07
CA LEU A 13 -1.32 -15.19 -24.23
C LEU A 13 -2.47 -16.13 -23.82
N PRO A 14 -2.72 -16.29 -22.52
CA PRO A 14 -3.97 -16.88 -22.06
C PRO A 14 -5.15 -16.00 -22.48
N SER A 15 -6.30 -16.60 -22.62
CA SER A 15 -7.54 -15.97 -23.08
C SER A 15 -8.02 -14.80 -22.22
N SER A 16 -7.52 -14.67 -20.97
CA SER A 16 -7.85 -13.56 -20.06
C SER A 16 -6.80 -13.40 -18.96
N VAL A 17 -6.54 -12.15 -18.55
CA VAL A 17 -5.90 -11.80 -17.29
C VAL A 17 -7.02 -11.49 -16.31
N SER A 18 -7.09 -12.22 -15.19
CA SER A 18 -8.14 -12.06 -14.18
C SER A 18 -7.85 -10.94 -13.17
N GLY A 19 -6.58 -10.58 -12.99
CA GLY A 19 -6.16 -9.58 -12.03
C GLY A 19 -4.68 -9.21 -12.16
N ILE A 20 -4.24 -8.32 -11.29
CA ILE A 20 -2.85 -7.90 -11.14
C ILE A 20 -2.44 -8.14 -9.69
N ALA A 21 -1.28 -8.75 -9.48
CA ALA A 21 -0.77 -9.03 -8.15
C ALA A 21 0.72 -8.72 -8.03
N ARG A 22 1.22 -8.71 -6.78
CA ARG A 22 2.64 -8.70 -6.49
C ARG A 22 3.20 -10.10 -6.73
N PHE A 23 4.40 -10.20 -7.32
CA PHE A 23 5.14 -11.46 -7.39
C PHE A 23 5.25 -12.11 -6.00
N GLY A 24 4.95 -13.40 -5.91
CA GLY A 24 4.86 -14.14 -4.63
C GLY A 24 3.52 -14.02 -3.89
N ARG A 25 2.54 -13.29 -4.44
CA ARG A 25 1.16 -13.19 -3.89
C ARG A 25 0.11 -13.32 -4.99
N THR A 26 0.44 -14.00 -6.08
CA THR A 26 -0.43 -14.19 -7.22
C THR A 26 -1.43 -15.33 -6.99
N GLN A 27 -2.57 -15.22 -7.68
CA GLN A 27 -3.53 -16.30 -7.92
C GLN A 27 -3.49 -16.70 -9.39
N ALA A 28 -4.11 -17.86 -9.72
CA ALA A 28 -4.17 -18.32 -11.10
C ALA A 28 -4.84 -17.29 -12.02
N GLY A 29 -4.23 -16.99 -13.16
CA GLY A 29 -4.70 -16.00 -14.13
C GLY A 29 -4.28 -14.55 -13.82
N GLU A 30 -3.61 -14.27 -12.72
CA GLU A 30 -3.12 -12.93 -12.41
C GLU A 30 -1.77 -12.63 -13.06
N LEU A 31 -1.59 -11.35 -13.44
CA LEU A 31 -0.37 -10.80 -14.01
C LEU A 31 0.50 -10.18 -12.91
N CYS A 32 1.77 -10.53 -12.92
CA CYS A 32 2.80 -9.86 -12.11
C CYS A 32 4.07 -9.63 -12.94
N PHE A 33 5.09 -9.02 -12.34
CA PHE A 33 6.42 -8.92 -12.95
C PHE A 33 7.52 -9.36 -11.98
N CYS A 34 8.63 -9.83 -12.54
CA CYS A 34 9.86 -10.16 -11.82
C CYS A 34 11.05 -9.72 -12.68
N ASP A 35 11.73 -8.65 -12.29
CA ASP A 35 12.83 -8.04 -13.05
C ASP A 35 14.23 -8.31 -12.45
N ARG A 36 14.28 -9.08 -11.37
CA ARG A 36 15.52 -9.52 -10.70
C ARG A 36 15.32 -10.88 -10.06
N ASP A 37 16.39 -11.58 -9.75
CA ASP A 37 16.29 -12.85 -9.00
C ASP A 37 15.52 -12.62 -7.69
N PRO A 38 14.39 -13.31 -7.50
CA PRO A 38 13.55 -13.12 -6.31
C PRO A 38 14.20 -13.61 -5.01
N GLY A 39 15.38 -14.26 -5.07
CA GLY A 39 16.05 -14.81 -3.88
C GLY A 39 15.17 -15.82 -3.13
N ALA A 40 15.54 -16.16 -1.89
CA ALA A 40 14.77 -17.09 -1.06
C ALA A 40 13.49 -16.50 -0.46
N GLU A 41 13.27 -15.18 -0.62
CA GLU A 41 12.15 -14.46 0.03
C GLU A 41 10.75 -14.89 -0.44
N TYR A 42 10.65 -15.47 -1.65
CA TYR A 42 9.38 -15.91 -2.22
C TYR A 42 9.33 -17.43 -2.29
N ALA A 43 8.54 -18.02 -1.40
CA ALA A 43 8.38 -19.48 -1.34
C ALA A 43 7.47 -20.00 -2.47
N GLU A 44 6.46 -19.25 -2.87
CA GLU A 44 5.43 -19.69 -3.80
C GLU A 44 4.99 -18.58 -4.76
N VAL A 45 4.69 -19.00 -5.98
CA VAL A 45 3.92 -18.23 -6.98
C VAL A 45 2.85 -19.17 -7.52
N ALA A 46 1.61 -18.78 -7.53
CA ALA A 46 0.50 -19.66 -7.87
C ALA A 46 0.63 -20.19 -9.31
N ALA A 47 0.37 -21.48 -9.50
CA ALA A 47 0.26 -22.07 -10.83
C ALA A 47 -0.82 -21.36 -11.64
N GLY A 48 -0.57 -21.14 -12.93
CA GLY A 48 -1.44 -20.35 -13.79
C GLY A 48 -1.21 -18.84 -13.75
N SER A 49 -0.28 -18.35 -12.92
CA SER A 49 0.13 -16.94 -12.93
C SER A 49 0.93 -16.59 -14.18
N LEU A 50 0.81 -15.34 -14.61
CA LEU A 50 1.52 -14.74 -15.74
C LEU A 50 2.62 -13.83 -15.19
N VAL A 51 3.87 -14.09 -15.58
CA VAL A 51 5.03 -13.36 -15.04
C VAL A 51 5.77 -12.66 -16.17
N LEU A 52 5.68 -11.33 -16.24
CA LEU A 52 6.58 -10.54 -17.06
C LEU A 52 7.99 -10.62 -16.45
N CYS A 53 8.97 -11.07 -17.22
CA CYS A 53 10.34 -11.22 -16.75
C CYS A 53 11.34 -10.93 -17.86
N THR A 54 12.64 -10.86 -17.55
CA THR A 54 13.68 -10.81 -18.56
C THR A 54 13.96 -12.22 -19.12
N ASP A 55 14.53 -12.31 -20.33
CA ASP A 55 14.94 -13.59 -20.93
C ASP A 55 15.84 -14.40 -19.99
N SER A 56 16.76 -13.74 -19.29
CA SER A 56 17.69 -14.39 -18.37
C SER A 56 17.02 -15.02 -17.15
N LEU A 57 15.85 -14.51 -16.74
CA LEU A 57 15.11 -15.01 -15.59
C LEU A 57 14.08 -16.08 -15.94
N ALA A 58 13.61 -16.13 -17.18
CA ALA A 58 12.50 -16.99 -17.57
C ALA A 58 12.72 -18.47 -17.22
N VAL A 59 13.91 -19.01 -17.53
CA VAL A 59 14.26 -20.42 -17.23
C VAL A 59 14.33 -20.67 -15.73
N THR A 60 14.97 -19.76 -14.99
CA THR A 60 15.09 -19.88 -13.52
C THR A 60 13.72 -19.87 -12.85
N LEU A 61 12.85 -18.92 -13.25
CA LEU A 61 11.50 -18.81 -12.68
C LEU A 61 10.63 -20.02 -13.01
N SER A 62 10.64 -20.48 -14.27
CA SER A 62 9.87 -21.66 -14.69
C SER A 62 10.29 -22.94 -13.95
N ASN A 63 11.59 -23.12 -13.70
CA ASN A 63 12.13 -24.26 -12.97
C ASN A 63 11.75 -24.19 -11.47
N ARG A 64 11.75 -22.99 -10.90
CA ARG A 64 11.50 -22.79 -9.47
C ARG A 64 10.02 -22.79 -9.11
N PHE A 65 9.17 -22.27 -10.00
CA PHE A 65 7.71 -22.13 -9.77
C PHE A 65 6.95 -22.90 -10.85
N PRO A 66 6.72 -24.20 -10.68
CA PRO A 66 6.03 -25.01 -11.68
C PRO A 66 4.61 -24.50 -11.99
N GLY A 67 4.25 -24.46 -13.27
CA GLY A 67 2.91 -24.07 -13.70
C GLY A 67 2.68 -22.58 -13.91
N ILE A 68 3.68 -21.71 -13.71
CA ILE A 68 3.59 -20.31 -14.14
C ILE A 68 3.84 -20.20 -15.65
N THR A 69 3.35 -19.10 -16.23
CA THR A 69 3.68 -18.71 -17.62
C THR A 69 4.63 -17.51 -17.60
N CYS A 70 5.88 -17.72 -17.93
CA CYS A 70 6.85 -16.64 -18.10
C CYS A 70 6.66 -15.96 -19.46
N LEU A 71 6.65 -14.63 -19.44
CA LEU A 71 6.54 -13.76 -20.61
C LEU A 71 7.81 -12.89 -20.68
N PRO A 72 8.85 -13.33 -21.42
CA PRO A 72 10.09 -12.61 -21.51
C PRO A 72 9.94 -11.29 -22.26
N VAL A 73 10.40 -10.20 -21.67
CA VAL A 73 10.36 -8.85 -22.26
C VAL A 73 11.59 -8.05 -21.80
N PRO A 74 12.07 -7.08 -22.59
CA PRO A 74 13.26 -6.30 -22.26
C PRO A 74 13.13 -5.50 -20.93
N ASP A 75 11.95 -4.92 -20.67
CA ASP A 75 11.66 -4.14 -19.48
C ASP A 75 10.32 -4.57 -18.86
N PRO A 76 10.34 -5.62 -18.02
CA PRO A 76 9.13 -6.18 -17.40
C PRO A 76 8.35 -5.17 -16.59
N ARG A 77 9.05 -4.28 -15.89
CA ARG A 77 8.45 -3.27 -15.01
C ARG A 77 7.78 -2.17 -15.79
N ALA A 78 8.43 -1.64 -16.84
CA ALA A 78 7.83 -0.63 -17.70
C ALA A 78 6.56 -1.16 -18.37
N LEU A 79 6.62 -2.38 -18.93
CA LEU A 79 5.44 -2.99 -19.56
C LEU A 79 4.31 -3.24 -18.55
N PHE A 80 4.62 -3.72 -17.35
CA PHE A 80 3.63 -3.90 -16.29
C PHE A 80 2.92 -2.58 -15.95
N ILE A 81 3.66 -1.47 -15.87
CA ILE A 81 3.10 -0.15 -15.59
C ILE A 81 2.17 0.30 -16.73
N ASP A 82 2.62 0.19 -17.97
CA ASP A 82 1.84 0.62 -19.15
C ASP A 82 0.56 -0.21 -19.30
N LEU A 83 0.63 -1.53 -19.13
CA LEU A 83 -0.53 -2.43 -19.11
C LEU A 83 -1.47 -2.09 -17.95
N GLY A 84 -0.92 -1.84 -16.76
CA GLY A 84 -1.69 -1.49 -15.58
C GLY A 84 -2.52 -0.23 -15.76
N HIS A 85 -1.97 0.82 -16.34
CA HIS A 85 -2.74 2.04 -16.66
C HIS A 85 -3.85 1.76 -17.65
N SER A 86 -3.60 0.93 -18.65
CA SER A 86 -4.61 0.54 -19.64
C SER A 86 -5.76 -0.24 -19.01
N LEU A 87 -5.44 -1.13 -18.05
CA LEU A 87 -6.44 -1.93 -17.35
C LEU A 87 -7.29 -1.08 -16.38
N LEU A 88 -6.67 -0.10 -15.71
CA LEU A 88 -7.40 0.87 -14.88
C LEU A 88 -8.36 1.72 -15.72
N ALA A 89 -7.92 2.20 -16.89
CA ALA A 89 -8.76 2.98 -17.81
C ALA A 89 -9.95 2.17 -18.35
N ALA A 90 -9.79 0.85 -18.48
CA ALA A 90 -10.84 -0.05 -18.95
C ALA A 90 -11.77 -0.55 -17.81
N GLU A 91 -11.52 -0.16 -16.55
CA GLU A 91 -12.24 -0.65 -15.34
C GLU A 91 -12.36 -2.19 -15.25
N SER A 92 -11.42 -2.90 -15.87
CA SER A 92 -11.57 -4.33 -16.23
C SER A 92 -10.82 -5.30 -15.31
N VAL A 93 -10.10 -4.81 -14.27
CA VAL A 93 -9.30 -5.67 -13.40
C VAL A 93 -9.76 -5.60 -11.95
N ALA A 94 -10.11 -6.76 -11.40
CA ALA A 94 -10.25 -6.95 -9.96
C ALA A 94 -8.86 -7.07 -9.33
N VAL A 95 -8.67 -6.50 -8.16
CA VAL A 95 -7.45 -6.64 -7.35
C VAL A 95 -7.69 -7.72 -6.31
N SER A 96 -6.70 -8.61 -6.09
CA SER A 96 -6.82 -9.74 -5.15
C SER A 96 -7.10 -9.31 -3.71
N ASP A 97 -6.71 -8.09 -3.32
CA ASP A 97 -6.94 -7.50 -1.98
C ASP A 97 -8.15 -6.56 -1.95
N ALA A 98 -9.16 -6.82 -2.77
CA ALA A 98 -10.34 -5.96 -2.82
C ALA A 98 -11.08 -5.91 -1.46
N VAL A 99 -11.62 -4.75 -1.12
CA VAL A 99 -12.47 -4.57 0.05
C VAL A 99 -13.71 -5.46 -0.05
N PRO A 100 -14.07 -6.21 1.02
CA PRO A 100 -15.22 -7.10 0.99
C PRO A 100 -16.53 -6.37 0.69
N ARG A 101 -17.36 -6.96 -0.13
CA ARG A 101 -18.72 -6.46 -0.40
C ARG A 101 -19.70 -6.86 0.74
N PRO A 102 -20.81 -6.15 0.94
CA PRO A 102 -21.32 -5.07 0.12
C PRO A 102 -20.61 -3.74 0.37
N PHE A 103 -20.54 -2.88 -0.66
CA PHE A 103 -20.23 -1.46 -0.49
C PHE A 103 -21.44 -0.72 0.08
N GLY A 104 -21.17 0.41 0.72
CA GLY A 104 -22.22 1.28 1.23
C GLY A 104 -21.77 2.07 2.45
N ILE A 105 -22.56 3.06 2.79
CA ILE A 105 -22.36 3.92 3.95
C ILE A 105 -23.42 3.56 4.98
N HIS A 106 -23.00 3.21 6.21
CA HIS A 106 -23.93 2.92 7.28
C HIS A 106 -24.82 4.15 7.60
N PRO A 107 -26.15 4.00 7.78
CA PRO A 107 -27.06 5.14 7.97
C PRO A 107 -26.71 6.06 9.15
N GLY A 108 -26.02 5.53 10.16
CA GLY A 108 -25.59 6.30 11.34
C GLY A 108 -24.29 7.07 11.14
N THR A 109 -23.67 7.04 9.95
CA THR A 109 -22.42 7.77 9.65
C THR A 109 -22.68 9.28 9.63
N LYS A 110 -21.81 10.06 10.29
CA LYS A 110 -21.84 11.53 10.21
C LYS A 110 -20.84 12.00 9.18
N ILE A 111 -21.30 12.82 8.24
CA ILE A 111 -20.49 13.31 7.12
C ILE A 111 -20.57 14.83 7.09
N GLY A 112 -19.41 15.48 7.14
CA GLY A 112 -19.27 16.93 7.04
C GLY A 112 -19.56 17.47 5.63
N ALA A 113 -19.81 18.76 5.55
CA ALA A 113 -20.13 19.43 4.30
C ALA A 113 -19.01 19.31 3.26
N TYR A 114 -19.39 19.24 1.98
CA TYR A 114 -18.46 19.18 0.83
C TYR A 114 -17.51 17.99 0.84
N THR A 115 -17.84 16.91 1.53
CA THR A 115 -17.11 15.65 1.51
C THR A 115 -17.57 14.82 0.34
N ASP A 116 -16.62 14.35 -0.47
CA ASP A 116 -16.85 13.46 -1.62
C ASP A 116 -16.51 12.02 -1.24
N ILE A 117 -17.42 11.09 -1.47
CA ILE A 117 -17.27 9.67 -1.15
C ILE A 117 -17.61 8.84 -2.38
N HIS A 118 -16.64 8.08 -2.87
CA HIS A 118 -16.86 7.20 -4.01
C HIS A 118 -17.88 6.10 -3.69
N PRO A 119 -18.83 5.77 -4.58
CA PRO A 119 -19.85 4.75 -4.34
C PRO A 119 -19.31 3.36 -3.97
N GLU A 120 -18.14 2.98 -4.49
CA GLU A 120 -17.47 1.71 -4.14
C GLU A 120 -16.60 1.83 -2.88
N THR A 121 -17.13 2.46 -1.83
CA THR A 121 -16.55 2.47 -0.47
C THR A 121 -17.40 1.63 0.47
N ARG A 122 -16.79 1.20 1.58
CA ARG A 122 -17.51 0.60 2.70
C ARG A 122 -17.21 1.43 3.94
N ILE A 123 -18.27 1.94 4.57
CA ILE A 123 -18.20 2.75 5.78
C ILE A 123 -19.13 2.15 6.82
N ASP A 124 -18.54 1.65 7.91
CA ASP A 124 -19.24 0.92 8.94
C ASP A 124 -19.89 1.88 9.99
N GLU A 125 -20.56 1.31 10.99
CA GLU A 125 -21.30 2.03 12.01
C GLU A 125 -20.45 2.99 12.84
N GLY A 126 -21.05 4.14 13.23
CA GLY A 126 -20.41 5.09 14.16
C GLY A 126 -19.26 5.88 13.57
N VAL A 127 -18.97 5.77 12.28
CA VAL A 127 -17.93 6.53 11.61
C VAL A 127 -18.32 8.01 11.51
N HIS A 128 -17.36 8.89 11.78
CA HIS A 128 -17.48 10.33 11.61
C HIS A 128 -16.46 10.82 10.59
N ILE A 129 -16.90 11.50 9.54
CA ILE A 129 -16.04 12.10 8.50
C ILE A 129 -16.26 13.61 8.53
N GLY A 130 -15.20 14.37 8.66
CA GLY A 130 -15.18 15.83 8.65
C GLY A 130 -15.59 16.44 7.32
N ALA A 131 -15.52 17.76 7.23
CA ALA A 131 -15.81 18.51 6.02
C ALA A 131 -14.66 18.46 5.03
N HIS A 132 -14.98 18.65 3.72
CA HIS A 132 -13.99 18.73 2.64
C HIS A 132 -13.06 17.49 2.55
N CYS A 133 -13.50 16.33 2.99
CA CYS A 133 -12.77 15.08 2.83
C CYS A 133 -13.01 14.47 1.46
N VAL A 134 -12.05 13.67 0.99
CA VAL A 134 -12.21 12.87 -0.23
C VAL A 134 -11.91 11.41 0.09
N ILE A 135 -12.91 10.55 -0.08
CA ILE A 135 -12.79 9.10 0.17
C ILE A 135 -12.88 8.37 -1.17
N HIS A 136 -11.78 7.87 -1.64
CA HIS A 136 -11.68 7.24 -2.95
C HIS A 136 -12.17 5.80 -2.97
N ARG A 137 -12.44 5.32 -4.18
CA ARG A 137 -12.84 3.96 -4.53
C ARG A 137 -12.05 2.90 -3.75
N GLY A 138 -12.72 1.85 -3.29
CA GLY A 138 -12.10 0.69 -2.63
C GLY A 138 -11.56 1.01 -1.24
N THR A 139 -12.06 2.03 -0.58
CA THR A 139 -11.75 2.32 0.83
C THR A 139 -12.73 1.63 1.74
N TRP A 140 -12.24 1.00 2.80
CA TRP A 140 -13.05 0.47 3.91
C TRP A 140 -12.67 1.17 5.20
N ILE A 141 -13.66 1.86 5.81
CA ILE A 141 -13.53 2.55 7.10
C ILE A 141 -14.38 1.80 8.10
N GLN A 142 -13.74 1.20 9.09
CA GLN A 142 -14.40 0.37 10.08
C GLN A 142 -14.99 1.19 11.24
N ALA A 143 -15.82 0.51 12.05
CA ALA A 143 -16.68 1.12 13.05
C ALA A 143 -15.97 2.08 14.01
N GLY A 144 -16.66 3.18 14.35
CA GLY A 144 -16.21 4.16 15.34
C GLY A 144 -15.01 5.03 14.91
N THR A 145 -14.56 4.92 13.67
CA THR A 145 -13.41 5.70 13.14
C THR A 145 -13.80 7.17 12.94
N ILE A 146 -12.85 8.07 13.23
CA ILE A 146 -12.98 9.51 13.05
C ILE A 146 -11.98 10.00 12.01
N ILE A 147 -12.46 10.59 10.92
CA ILE A 147 -11.67 11.27 9.90
C ILE A 147 -11.89 12.76 10.04
N ARG A 148 -10.83 13.54 10.29
CA ARG A 148 -10.91 14.99 10.45
C ARG A 148 -10.95 15.70 9.09
N ASP A 149 -11.26 16.99 9.12
CA ASP A 149 -11.48 17.84 7.94
C ASP A 149 -10.31 17.83 6.94
N ASN A 150 -10.59 18.05 5.67
CA ASN A 150 -9.62 18.17 4.58
C ASN A 150 -8.71 16.93 4.38
N THR A 151 -9.13 15.76 4.85
CA THR A 151 -8.37 14.52 4.77
C THR A 151 -8.70 13.76 3.50
N THR A 152 -7.67 13.19 2.86
CA THR A 152 -7.84 12.40 1.62
C THR A 152 -7.46 10.95 1.88
N ILE A 153 -8.40 10.03 1.68
CA ILE A 153 -8.19 8.59 1.88
C ILE A 153 -8.30 7.86 0.53
N GLY A 154 -7.28 7.05 0.22
CA GLY A 154 -7.31 6.15 -0.93
C GLY A 154 -6.93 6.81 -2.26
N VAL A 155 -6.31 7.98 -2.24
CA VAL A 155 -5.74 8.59 -3.46
C VAL A 155 -4.62 7.74 -4.04
N ALA A 156 -4.42 7.77 -5.35
CA ALA A 156 -3.24 7.17 -5.98
C ALA A 156 -1.98 7.97 -5.62
N GLY A 157 -0.92 7.26 -5.29
CA GLY A 157 0.37 7.88 -4.96
C GLY A 157 1.28 8.11 -6.16
N ILE A 158 2.52 8.50 -5.86
CA ILE A 158 3.62 8.60 -6.83
C ILE A 158 4.67 7.56 -6.45
N ASN A 159 4.85 6.57 -7.32
CA ASN A 159 5.95 5.61 -7.26
C ASN A 159 6.56 5.53 -8.66
N ALA A 160 7.59 6.35 -8.88
CA ALA A 160 8.16 6.55 -10.21
C ALA A 160 9.19 5.48 -10.56
N TYR A 161 9.16 5.02 -11.80
CA TYR A 161 10.14 4.15 -12.42
C TYR A 161 10.66 4.76 -13.72
N ARG A 162 11.97 4.77 -13.91
CA ARG A 162 12.60 5.15 -15.18
C ARG A 162 12.89 3.89 -16.00
N GLY A 163 12.16 3.71 -17.08
CA GLY A 163 12.34 2.58 -17.99
C GLY A 163 13.64 2.63 -18.79
N LEU A 164 13.97 1.53 -19.46
CA LEU A 164 15.13 1.43 -20.35
C LEU A 164 15.04 2.41 -21.53
N ASP A 165 13.85 2.84 -21.91
CA ASP A 165 13.58 3.87 -22.92
C ASP A 165 13.80 5.31 -22.41
N GLY A 166 14.23 5.46 -21.15
CA GLY A 166 14.47 6.75 -20.49
C GLY A 166 13.19 7.44 -19.97
N LYS A 167 12.00 6.96 -20.28
CA LYS A 167 10.74 7.56 -19.81
C LYS A 167 10.52 7.28 -18.33
N VAL A 168 10.00 8.29 -17.63
CA VAL A 168 9.56 8.14 -16.24
C VAL A 168 8.07 7.79 -16.24
N ARG A 169 7.75 6.69 -15.58
CA ARG A 169 6.39 6.17 -15.43
C ARG A 169 6.02 6.15 -13.95
N ASN A 170 4.75 6.42 -13.65
CA ASN A 170 4.22 6.22 -12.31
C ASN A 170 3.52 4.86 -12.24
N PHE A 171 3.74 4.10 -11.16
CA PHE A 171 3.01 2.85 -10.96
C PHE A 171 1.51 3.12 -10.79
N PRO A 172 0.66 2.36 -11.51
CA PRO A 172 -0.77 2.38 -11.26
C PRO A 172 -1.10 1.75 -9.90
N HIS A 173 -2.04 2.34 -9.17
CA HIS A 173 -2.42 1.90 -7.84
C HIS A 173 -3.77 1.20 -7.91
N PHE A 174 -3.79 -0.12 -7.73
CA PHE A 174 -4.98 -0.97 -7.86
C PHE A 174 -5.61 -1.32 -6.52
N ALA A 175 -4.78 -1.44 -5.48
CA ALA A 175 -5.23 -1.93 -4.19
C ALA A 175 -6.00 -0.85 -3.40
N SER A 176 -6.41 -1.19 -2.22
CA SER A 176 -7.37 -0.48 -1.40
C SER A 176 -6.71 0.24 -0.23
N VAL A 177 -7.51 0.92 0.58
CA VAL A 177 -7.17 1.36 1.93
C VAL A 177 -8.14 0.72 2.91
N ILE A 178 -7.62 0.11 3.97
CA ILE A 178 -8.41 -0.48 5.05
C ILE A 178 -8.04 0.22 6.35
N ILE A 179 -9.02 0.85 6.99
CA ILE A 179 -8.85 1.55 8.26
C ILE A 179 -9.62 0.79 9.32
N GLY A 180 -8.91 0.31 10.34
CA GLY A 180 -9.43 -0.47 11.45
C GLY A 180 -10.40 0.32 12.34
N PRO A 181 -11.07 -0.37 13.26
CA PRO A 181 -12.06 0.25 14.13
C PRO A 181 -11.41 1.21 15.13
N GLY A 182 -12.13 2.26 15.50
CA GLY A 182 -11.70 3.22 16.51
C GLY A 182 -10.48 4.07 16.15
N VAL A 183 -10.09 4.12 14.87
CA VAL A 183 -8.96 4.94 14.40
C VAL A 183 -9.35 6.41 14.38
N GLU A 184 -8.43 7.29 14.76
CA GLU A 184 -8.58 8.74 14.55
C GLU A 184 -7.50 9.23 13.57
N ILE A 185 -7.93 9.89 12.47
CA ILE A 185 -7.04 10.49 11.46
C ILE A 185 -7.24 12.00 11.45
N GLY A 186 -6.15 12.71 11.71
CA GLY A 186 -6.08 14.17 11.82
C GLY A 186 -6.28 14.89 10.50
N ALA A 187 -6.62 16.17 10.61
CA ALA A 187 -6.95 17.04 9.48
C ALA A 187 -5.80 17.19 8.48
N GLY A 188 -6.14 17.25 7.19
CA GLY A 188 -5.18 17.42 6.10
C GLY A 188 -4.25 16.23 5.87
N THR A 189 -4.53 15.08 6.46
CA THR A 189 -3.74 13.86 6.30
C THR A 189 -4.09 13.18 4.98
N VAL A 190 -3.07 12.59 4.35
CA VAL A 190 -3.23 11.81 3.12
C VAL A 190 -2.88 10.35 3.38
N VAL A 191 -3.81 9.44 3.10
CA VAL A 191 -3.56 8.00 3.11
C VAL A 191 -3.63 7.47 1.68
N VAL A 192 -2.49 7.08 1.16
CA VAL A 192 -2.33 6.62 -0.23
C VAL A 192 -2.75 5.16 -0.34
N ARG A 193 -3.47 4.81 -1.42
CA ARG A 193 -3.80 3.41 -1.69
C ARG A 193 -2.59 2.59 -2.12
N GLY A 194 -2.64 1.30 -1.92
CA GLY A 194 -1.58 0.41 -2.36
C GLY A 194 -1.47 0.25 -3.87
N ILE A 195 -0.31 -0.18 -4.32
CA ILE A 195 -0.11 -0.55 -5.74
C ILE A 195 -0.83 -1.87 -6.02
N THR A 196 -0.41 -2.95 -5.36
CA THR A 196 -0.99 -4.30 -5.49
C THR A 196 -1.41 -4.91 -4.15
N THR A 197 -0.93 -4.36 -3.04
CA THR A 197 -1.34 -4.73 -1.67
C THR A 197 -1.91 -3.52 -0.98
N SER A 198 -3.02 -3.68 -0.25
CA SER A 198 -3.73 -2.57 0.39
C SER A 198 -2.88 -1.88 1.46
N THR A 199 -3.05 -0.57 1.58
CA THR A 199 -2.58 0.17 2.75
C THR A 199 -3.52 -0.13 3.91
N GLN A 200 -2.97 -0.48 5.08
CA GLN A 200 -3.73 -0.92 6.23
C GLN A 200 -3.35 -0.14 7.48
N ILE A 201 -4.35 0.26 8.25
CA ILE A 201 -4.20 0.90 9.56
C ILE A 201 -4.98 0.06 10.56
N GLY A 202 -4.30 -0.50 11.56
CA GLY A 202 -4.88 -1.33 12.61
C GLY A 202 -5.77 -0.54 13.57
N ALA A 203 -6.43 -1.25 14.45
CA ALA A 203 -7.38 -0.69 15.40
C ALA A 203 -6.76 0.34 16.36
N GLU A 204 -7.58 1.30 16.81
CA GLU A 204 -7.24 2.25 17.89
C GLU A 204 -5.97 3.08 17.64
N CYS A 205 -5.60 3.30 16.37
CA CYS A 205 -4.50 4.18 16.01
C CYS A 205 -4.93 5.65 16.06
N VAL A 206 -4.00 6.52 16.45
CA VAL A 206 -4.16 7.98 16.38
C VAL A 206 -3.10 8.55 15.46
N ILE A 207 -3.53 9.10 14.33
CA ILE A 207 -2.67 9.70 13.31
C ILE A 207 -2.91 11.20 13.31
N GLY A 208 -1.87 11.97 13.57
CA GLY A 208 -1.93 13.43 13.68
C GLY A 208 -2.30 14.14 12.39
N ASN A 209 -2.42 15.46 12.48
CA ASN A 209 -2.70 16.29 11.31
C ASN A 209 -1.52 16.29 10.33
N LEU A 210 -1.80 16.55 9.05
CA LEU A 210 -0.80 16.76 7.99
C LEU A 210 0.19 15.59 7.83
N CYS A 211 -0.21 14.39 8.16
CA CYS A 211 0.59 13.19 7.92
C CYS A 211 0.44 12.70 6.48
N ASN A 212 1.45 11.97 5.99
CA ASN A 212 1.37 11.25 4.72
C ASN A 212 1.69 9.78 4.94
N ILE A 213 0.74 8.90 4.65
CA ILE A 213 0.89 7.45 4.73
C ILE A 213 1.03 6.91 3.31
N GLY A 214 2.22 6.41 2.98
CA GLY A 214 2.57 5.92 1.65
C GLY A 214 1.82 4.64 1.25
N HIS A 215 1.92 4.31 -0.03
CA HIS A 215 1.27 3.14 -0.61
C HIS A 215 1.72 1.82 0.02
N GLY A 216 0.79 0.92 0.30
CA GLY A 216 1.09 -0.41 0.84
C GLY A 216 1.73 -0.41 2.22
N VAL A 217 1.61 0.67 2.98
CA VAL A 217 2.01 0.75 4.40
C VAL A 217 1.09 -0.12 5.23
N GLU A 218 1.67 -0.89 6.14
CA GLU A 218 0.96 -1.70 7.13
C GLU A 218 1.22 -1.12 8.53
N ILE A 219 0.20 -0.58 9.18
CA ILE A 219 0.25 -0.05 10.54
C ILE A 219 -0.51 -1.00 11.45
N GLY A 220 0.13 -1.48 12.51
CA GLY A 220 -0.47 -2.32 13.54
C GLY A 220 -1.49 -1.57 14.41
N GLU A 221 -1.83 -2.13 15.54
CA GLU A 221 -2.81 -1.55 16.45
C GLU A 221 -2.17 -0.55 17.44
N ARG A 222 -2.99 0.41 17.93
CA ARG A 222 -2.58 1.37 18.99
C ARG A 222 -1.29 2.13 18.68
N VAL A 223 -1.04 2.38 17.40
CA VAL A 223 0.08 3.20 16.95
C VAL A 223 -0.29 4.67 17.08
N TRP A 224 0.62 5.47 17.61
CA TRP A 224 0.46 6.91 17.66
C TRP A 224 1.49 7.62 16.77
N MET A 225 0.99 8.43 15.85
CA MET A 225 1.80 9.31 15.01
C MET A 225 1.42 10.76 15.28
N SER A 226 2.40 11.59 15.57
CA SER A 226 2.19 13.02 15.77
C SER A 226 2.13 13.78 14.43
N VAL A 227 1.87 15.07 14.49
CA VAL A 227 1.66 15.94 13.34
C VAL A 227 2.84 15.92 12.35
N GLY A 228 2.53 15.91 11.05
CA GLY A 228 3.52 16.01 9.97
C GLY A 228 4.40 14.77 9.76
N THR A 229 4.01 13.61 10.30
CA THR A 229 4.74 12.36 10.10
C THR A 229 4.60 11.88 8.66
N LEU A 230 5.71 11.51 8.03
CA LEU A 230 5.80 11.00 6.67
C LEU A 230 6.25 9.54 6.69
N VAL A 231 5.44 8.62 6.16
CA VAL A 231 5.75 7.20 6.09
C VAL A 231 5.90 6.77 4.65
N GLY A 232 7.09 6.31 4.29
CA GLY A 232 7.40 5.78 2.96
C GLY A 232 6.64 4.50 2.65
N GLY A 233 6.43 4.23 1.36
CA GLY A 233 5.65 3.07 0.91
C GLY A 233 6.20 1.72 1.40
N HIS A 234 5.30 0.74 1.56
CA HIS A 234 5.62 -0.62 2.01
C HIS A 234 6.35 -0.72 3.37
N THR A 235 6.30 0.33 4.17
CA THR A 235 6.79 0.33 5.55
C THR A 235 5.81 -0.41 6.44
N ARG A 236 6.33 -1.20 7.40
CA ARG A 236 5.54 -1.84 8.45
C ARG A 236 5.81 -1.16 9.78
N ILE A 237 4.75 -0.75 10.46
CA ILE A 237 4.81 -0.17 11.79
C ILE A 237 4.02 -1.09 12.72
N HIS A 238 4.71 -1.72 13.65
CA HIS A 238 4.10 -2.70 14.54
C HIS A 238 3.39 -2.03 15.73
N ASP A 239 2.61 -2.81 16.46
CA ASP A 239 1.71 -2.38 17.52
C ASP A 239 2.37 -1.47 18.55
N GLY A 240 1.63 -0.45 19.00
CA GLY A 240 2.05 0.44 20.08
C GLY A 240 3.26 1.31 19.78
N ALA A 241 3.75 1.35 18.55
CA ALA A 241 4.85 2.25 18.19
C ALA A 241 4.39 3.72 18.26
N THR A 242 5.33 4.60 18.61
CA THR A 242 5.10 6.04 18.74
C THR A 242 6.06 6.81 17.85
N LEU A 243 5.53 7.68 16.97
CA LEU A 243 6.30 8.55 16.08
C LEU A 243 6.01 10.01 16.44
N GLY A 244 7.04 10.73 16.85
CA GLY A 244 6.97 12.15 17.20
C GLY A 244 6.71 13.06 16.00
N MET A 245 6.53 14.35 16.24
CA MET A 245 6.26 15.35 15.21
C MET A 245 7.33 15.33 14.10
N SER A 246 6.90 15.45 12.85
CA SER A 246 7.76 15.57 11.67
C SER A 246 8.78 14.41 11.52
N VAL A 247 8.44 13.23 11.99
CA VAL A 247 9.23 12.03 11.73
C VAL A 247 9.10 11.65 10.26
N ALA A 248 10.22 11.36 9.60
CA ALA A 248 10.26 10.81 8.25
C ALA A 248 10.78 9.36 8.28
N VAL A 249 10.00 8.44 7.77
CA VAL A 249 10.34 7.02 7.70
C VAL A 249 10.57 6.62 6.25
N LYS A 250 11.75 6.04 5.96
CA LYS A 250 12.11 5.53 4.65
C LYS A 250 11.16 4.39 4.25
N ASP A 251 10.97 4.22 2.93
CA ASP A 251 10.23 3.11 2.34
C ASP A 251 10.87 1.73 2.62
N ASN A 252 10.04 0.67 2.63
CA ASN A 252 10.45 -0.73 2.76
C ASN A 252 11.27 -1.06 4.03
N ILE A 253 10.96 -0.43 5.17
CA ILE A 253 11.56 -0.75 6.46
C ILE A 253 10.50 -1.12 7.50
N GLU A 254 10.95 -1.63 8.65
CA GLU A 254 10.07 -2.00 9.76
C GLU A 254 10.35 -1.14 10.99
N ILE A 255 9.29 -0.68 11.66
CA ILE A 255 9.34 -0.05 12.97
C ILE A 255 8.77 -1.07 13.97
N GLY A 256 9.61 -1.62 14.82
CA GLY A 256 9.24 -2.68 15.77
C GLY A 256 8.19 -2.25 16.79
N ALA A 257 7.48 -3.22 17.34
CA ALA A 257 6.44 -2.99 18.34
C ALA A 257 6.94 -2.18 19.53
N GLY A 258 6.13 -1.20 19.98
CA GLY A 258 6.47 -0.33 21.10
C GLY A 258 7.70 0.56 20.88
N ALA A 259 8.24 0.66 19.68
CA ALA A 259 9.36 1.56 19.38
C ALA A 259 8.93 3.03 19.54
N GLN A 260 9.86 3.89 19.97
CA GLN A 260 9.64 5.32 20.12
C GLN A 260 10.59 6.11 19.23
N ILE A 261 10.05 6.90 18.33
CA ILE A 261 10.83 7.74 17.42
C ILE A 261 10.62 9.20 17.81
N GLY A 262 11.69 9.85 18.26
CA GLY A 262 11.65 11.25 18.68
C GLY A 262 11.37 12.20 17.52
N MET A 263 10.83 13.38 17.83
CA MET A 263 10.46 14.40 16.86
C MET A 263 11.61 14.77 15.90
N GLY A 264 11.28 15.09 14.64
CA GLY A 264 12.24 15.51 13.63
C GLY A 264 13.22 14.42 13.18
N SER A 265 13.02 13.17 13.60
CA SER A 265 13.92 12.08 13.23
C SER A 265 13.71 11.61 11.80
N VAL A 266 14.82 11.21 11.13
CA VAL A 266 14.80 10.57 9.82
C VAL A 266 15.24 9.12 9.95
N VAL A 267 14.28 8.19 9.87
CA VAL A 267 14.50 6.75 10.04
C VAL A 267 14.81 6.12 8.69
N VAL A 268 16.05 5.67 8.50
CA VAL A 268 16.55 5.11 7.23
C VAL A 268 16.82 3.61 7.28
N LYS A 269 16.64 2.97 8.45
CA LYS A 269 16.82 1.52 8.67
C LYS A 269 15.72 1.01 9.60
N SER A 270 15.43 -0.28 9.50
CA SER A 270 14.48 -0.95 10.39
C SER A 270 14.88 -0.78 11.88
N VAL A 271 13.86 -0.62 12.71
CA VAL A 271 13.97 -0.34 14.14
C VAL A 271 13.51 -1.56 14.92
N LYS A 272 14.30 -1.97 15.92
CA LYS A 272 13.97 -3.10 16.79
C LYS A 272 12.78 -2.77 17.69
N PRO A 273 12.01 -3.78 18.12
CA PRO A 273 10.98 -3.58 19.15
C PRO A 273 11.51 -2.87 20.39
N HIS A 274 10.69 -1.99 20.96
CA HIS A 274 10.98 -1.22 22.19
C HIS A 274 12.25 -0.36 22.13
N ALA A 275 12.78 -0.08 20.94
CA ALA A 275 13.91 0.82 20.79
C ALA A 275 13.46 2.29 20.79
N SER A 276 14.29 3.16 21.36
CA SER A 276 14.11 4.60 21.30
C SER A 276 15.15 5.22 20.36
N LEU A 277 14.71 5.97 19.37
CA LEU A 277 15.57 6.61 18.36
C LEU A 277 15.32 8.11 18.30
N PHE A 278 16.39 8.85 18.03
CA PHE A 278 16.32 10.30 17.83
C PHE A 278 17.35 10.79 16.80
N GLY A 279 17.01 11.84 16.08
CA GLY A 279 17.93 12.60 15.22
C GLY A 279 17.82 12.33 13.71
N ASN A 280 18.71 12.96 12.96
CA ASN A 280 18.79 12.83 11.50
C ASN A 280 20.25 12.54 11.06
N PRO A 281 20.58 11.32 10.56
CA PRO A 281 19.70 10.14 10.59
C PRO A 281 19.44 9.66 12.02
N ALA A 282 18.29 9.02 12.26
CA ALA A 282 17.89 8.56 13.58
C ALA A 282 18.87 7.53 14.16
N ARG A 283 19.24 7.69 15.44
CA ARG A 283 20.11 6.80 16.21
C ARG A 283 19.42 6.38 17.50
N MET A 284 19.77 5.21 17.98
CA MET A 284 19.30 4.72 19.26
C MET A 284 19.88 5.58 20.39
N VAL A 285 19.00 6.06 21.28
CA VAL A 285 19.38 6.92 22.41
C VAL A 285 19.26 6.20 23.76
N GLY A 286 18.81 4.96 23.77
CA GLY A 286 18.72 4.11 24.95
C GLY A 286 17.47 3.22 24.95
N PRO A 287 17.36 2.31 25.94
CA PRO A 287 16.13 1.56 26.14
C PRO A 287 15.03 2.47 26.69
N ILE A 288 13.79 2.15 26.34
CA ILE A 288 12.64 2.80 26.97
C ILE A 288 12.56 2.32 28.41
N HIS A 289 12.78 3.21 29.36
CA HIS A 289 12.35 2.96 30.71
C HIS A 289 10.85 3.22 30.75
N ALA A 290 10.06 2.19 31.01
CA ALA A 290 8.65 2.31 31.30
C ALA A 290 8.52 3.12 32.61
N GLY A 291 8.47 4.45 32.47
CA GLY A 291 8.08 5.32 33.57
C GLY A 291 6.59 5.20 33.82
N PRO A 292 6.12 5.34 35.05
CA PRO A 292 4.69 5.33 35.34
C PRO A 292 4.05 6.52 34.63
N ASN A 293 3.10 6.23 33.75
CA ASN A 293 2.11 7.13 33.15
C ASN A 293 2.54 8.60 32.94
N ARG A 294 2.89 8.95 31.72
CA ARG A 294 2.75 10.32 31.23
C ARG A 294 1.62 10.40 30.23
#